data_4a849a151333cf61ff8db9dffb4f6d35
#
_entry.id   4a849a151333cf61ff8db9dffb4f6d35
#
_cell.length_a   1.000
_cell.length_b   1.000
_cell.length_c   1.000
_cell.angle_alpha   90.00
_cell.angle_beta   90.00
_cell.angle_gamma   90.00
#
_symmetry.space_group_name_H-M   'P 1'
#
loop_
_entity.id
_entity.type
_entity.pdbx_description
1 polymer ?
#
loop_
_entity_poly.entity_id
_entity_poly.type
_entity_poly.pdbx_seq_one_letter_code
_entity_poly.pdbx_strand_id
1 'polypeptide(L)'
;MDCSRQVVYQIYPKSFQDTTGNGLGDLKGILSHLDYLQDLGVTMLWLNPIFPSPQNDNGYDVSNYTAINPDYGTMEDFEQLVAEAKKRGIGIMLDMVFNHTSTEHEWFQKALAGDPKYKNYYFWKKGKNGGLPNNWPSKFGGPAWQYVPEFDEYYLHLYDPTQADLNLSNPEVRKELVDVLNFWIDKGVSGFRFDVINVINKTSFEDAPQGSEGKEFYTDGPKVNDYLHQFYVEALSRIDPITVGEMSATTVEKCAGYSKPENEELSMCFNFHHLKVDYKDKQKWTMMPFDFQELKNLFFTWDTQMEKEGGWNALFWNCHDQPRALSRFGDPVHYPKESAKMLAAVTFTRRGMPYLLYGDKIGMTNLHTASVHDYVDIESLNAANMLKEQGKTDEEILAILQAKSRDNGRTPMQWTNKKPNAGFSEGKPWLKVNDNAETINVESVLQDDDSIYAYYQKLIELKKTNPILQHGHTVPLLESDDNLYAYARRLGDQEILCIHNFYGNDAPLSLELQGYRRILSNYPDFDESAYSLRPYESLILEKNA
;
A
#
# COMPACT_ATOMS: atom_id res chain seq x y z
N MET A 1 8.34 -13.08 -14.37
CA MET A 1 7.64 -13.98 -13.38
C MET A 1 6.14 -13.89 -13.60
N ASP A 2 5.39 -14.99 -13.42
CA ASP A 2 3.92 -14.98 -13.57
C ASP A 2 3.25 -14.30 -12.36
N CYS A 3 2.78 -13.06 -12.51
CA CYS A 3 2.13 -12.28 -11.45
C CYS A 3 0.73 -12.80 -11.09
N SER A 4 0.10 -13.61 -11.98
CA SER A 4 -1.30 -14.03 -11.81
C SER A 4 -1.53 -14.97 -10.62
N ARG A 5 -0.47 -15.68 -10.19
CA ARG A 5 -0.48 -16.65 -9.07
C ARG A 5 0.17 -16.14 -7.80
N GLN A 6 0.68 -14.92 -7.81
CA GLN A 6 1.41 -14.37 -6.68
C GLN A 6 0.47 -13.68 -5.71
N VAL A 7 0.85 -13.71 -4.44
CA VAL A 7 0.17 -13.02 -3.34
C VAL A 7 1.23 -12.34 -2.48
N VAL A 8 1.15 -11.03 -2.39
CA VAL A 8 2.10 -10.22 -1.61
C VAL A 8 1.56 -9.95 -0.22
N TYR A 9 2.40 -10.13 0.76
CA TYR A 9 2.15 -9.77 2.15
C TYR A 9 3.04 -8.59 2.53
N GLN A 10 2.43 -7.44 2.80
CA GLN A 10 3.14 -6.25 3.24
C GLN A 10 3.46 -6.34 4.72
N ILE A 11 4.73 -6.17 5.04
CA ILE A 11 5.23 -6.05 6.41
C ILE A 11 5.74 -4.63 6.63
N TYR A 12 5.23 -3.97 7.68
CA TYR A 12 5.82 -2.78 8.24
C TYR A 12 6.82 -3.25 9.33
N PRO A 13 8.15 -3.30 9.03
CA PRO A 13 9.13 -3.99 9.89
C PRO A 13 9.08 -3.48 11.32
N LYS A 14 9.01 -2.17 11.50
CA LYS A 14 8.94 -1.46 12.78
C LYS A 14 7.82 -1.94 13.71
N SER A 15 6.75 -2.55 13.16
CA SER A 15 5.55 -2.98 13.88
C SER A 15 5.28 -4.49 13.82
N PHE A 16 6.17 -5.30 13.22
CA PHE A 16 5.86 -6.71 13.02
C PHE A 16 6.22 -7.58 14.23
N GLN A 17 7.49 -7.63 14.64
CA GLN A 17 7.96 -8.35 15.83
C GLN A 17 9.30 -7.77 16.28
N ASP A 18 9.39 -7.40 17.55
CA ASP A 18 10.61 -6.97 18.22
C ASP A 18 11.26 -8.15 18.95
N THR A 19 12.51 -8.45 18.63
CA THR A 19 13.31 -9.50 19.30
C THR A 19 14.34 -8.95 20.26
N THR A 20 14.55 -7.64 20.30
CA THR A 20 15.57 -6.98 21.11
C THR A 20 15.02 -6.33 22.38
N GLY A 21 13.71 -6.08 22.43
CA GLY A 21 13.03 -5.40 23.53
C GLY A 21 13.19 -3.88 23.51
N ASN A 22 13.58 -3.30 22.37
CA ASN A 22 13.73 -1.85 22.22
C ASN A 22 12.42 -1.14 21.81
N GLY A 23 11.35 -1.90 21.55
CA GLY A 23 10.04 -1.39 21.13
C GLY A 23 9.87 -1.25 19.63
N LEU A 24 10.87 -1.63 18.83
CA LEU A 24 10.86 -1.62 17.37
C LEU A 24 10.95 -3.05 16.84
N GLY A 25 10.12 -3.38 15.86
CA GLY A 25 10.25 -4.64 15.15
C GLY A 25 11.54 -4.71 14.33
N ASP A 26 12.02 -5.93 14.07
CA ASP A 26 13.31 -6.16 13.44
C ASP A 26 13.29 -7.33 12.43
N LEU A 27 14.39 -7.51 11.67
CA LEU A 27 14.50 -8.55 10.65
C LEU A 27 14.49 -9.97 11.25
N LYS A 28 15.03 -10.16 12.46
CA LYS A 28 14.96 -11.44 13.17
C LYS A 28 13.54 -11.76 13.59
N GLY A 29 12.76 -10.75 13.94
CA GLY A 29 11.33 -10.88 14.19
C GLY A 29 10.58 -11.38 12.97
N ILE A 30 10.86 -10.84 11.78
CA ILE A 30 10.28 -11.34 10.53
C ILE A 30 10.73 -12.78 10.27
N LEU A 31 12.02 -13.05 10.41
CA LEU A 31 12.61 -14.38 10.22
C LEU A 31 11.93 -15.43 11.12
N SER A 32 11.63 -15.10 12.36
CA SER A 32 11.00 -16.02 13.34
C SER A 32 9.57 -16.41 12.97
N HIS A 33 8.92 -15.69 12.08
CA HIS A 33 7.54 -15.93 11.64
C HIS A 33 7.41 -16.42 10.18
N LEU A 34 8.50 -16.82 9.54
CA LEU A 34 8.45 -17.29 8.14
C LEU A 34 7.60 -18.57 7.98
N ASP A 35 7.61 -19.49 8.94
CA ASP A 35 6.78 -20.70 8.90
C ASP A 35 5.28 -20.35 8.95
N TYR A 36 4.89 -19.38 9.78
CA TYR A 36 3.53 -18.84 9.84
C TYR A 36 3.11 -18.17 8.50
N LEU A 37 4.01 -17.44 7.87
CA LEU A 37 3.76 -16.80 6.58
C LEU A 37 3.69 -17.82 5.43
N GLN A 38 4.51 -18.87 5.50
CA GLN A 38 4.43 -20.01 4.58
C GLN A 38 3.11 -20.75 4.72
N ASP A 39 2.66 -21.01 5.95
CA ASP A 39 1.38 -21.66 6.26
C ASP A 39 0.18 -20.84 5.76
N LEU A 40 0.24 -19.51 5.86
CA LEU A 40 -0.74 -18.61 5.25
C LEU A 40 -0.80 -18.78 3.72
N GLY A 41 0.30 -19.17 3.09
CA GLY A 41 0.39 -19.45 1.65
C GLY A 41 0.86 -18.27 0.79
N VAL A 42 1.31 -17.16 1.38
CA VAL A 42 1.83 -15.99 0.65
C VAL A 42 3.12 -16.35 -0.09
N THR A 43 3.38 -15.65 -1.19
CA THR A 43 4.50 -15.97 -2.10
C THR A 43 5.59 -14.91 -2.12
N MET A 44 5.30 -13.72 -1.56
CA MET A 44 6.24 -12.62 -1.51
C MET A 44 5.99 -11.74 -0.29
N LEU A 45 7.06 -11.28 0.36
CA LEU A 45 7.01 -10.30 1.44
C LEU A 45 7.48 -8.95 0.92
N TRP A 46 6.58 -7.97 0.92
CA TRP A 46 6.94 -6.57 0.70
C TRP A 46 7.33 -5.95 2.04
N LEU A 47 8.60 -5.60 2.19
CA LEU A 47 9.13 -4.89 3.35
C LEU A 47 9.10 -3.40 3.08
N ASN A 48 8.41 -2.61 3.92
CA ASN A 48 8.57 -1.16 3.93
C ASN A 48 10.02 -0.79 4.22
N PRO A 49 10.49 0.44 3.97
CA PRO A 49 11.92 0.76 3.95
C PRO A 49 12.68 0.25 5.18
N ILE A 50 13.72 -0.54 4.93
CA ILE A 50 14.61 -1.13 5.94
C ILE A 50 15.96 -0.41 5.99
N PHE A 51 16.09 0.67 5.25
CA PHE A 51 17.32 1.43 5.07
C PHE A 51 17.57 2.39 6.23
N PRO A 52 18.83 2.82 6.46
CA PRO A 52 19.12 3.92 7.38
C PRO A 52 18.29 5.16 7.06
N SER A 53 17.70 5.74 8.09
CA SER A 53 16.81 6.88 8.00
C SER A 53 16.76 7.62 9.33
N PRO A 54 16.71 8.97 9.36
CA PRO A 54 16.41 9.75 10.57
C PRO A 54 15.01 9.51 11.12
N GLN A 55 14.13 8.82 10.37
CA GLN A 55 12.75 8.47 10.76
C GLN A 55 11.78 9.66 10.86
N ASN A 56 12.07 10.78 10.19
CA ASN A 56 11.14 11.92 10.12
C ASN A 56 9.85 11.56 9.39
N ASP A 57 9.94 10.70 8.36
CA ASP A 57 8.80 10.07 7.70
C ASP A 57 8.88 8.53 7.81
N ASN A 58 9.23 8.03 9.00
CA ASN A 58 9.19 6.62 9.36
C ASN A 58 9.87 5.68 8.34
N GLY A 59 11.05 6.07 7.82
CA GLY A 59 11.86 5.28 6.90
C GLY A 59 11.82 5.73 5.44
N TYR A 60 10.85 6.57 5.05
CA TYR A 60 10.77 7.13 3.70
C TYR A 60 11.70 8.32 3.46
N ASP A 61 12.38 8.79 4.49
CA ASP A 61 13.51 9.73 4.44
C ASP A 61 14.83 8.94 4.46
N VAL A 62 15.17 8.28 3.34
CA VAL A 62 16.32 7.36 3.23
C VAL A 62 17.63 8.12 3.22
N SER A 63 18.54 7.79 4.15
CA SER A 63 19.90 8.38 4.23
C SER A 63 21.00 7.51 3.63
N ASN A 64 20.75 6.22 3.38
CA ASN A 64 21.66 5.31 2.67
C ASN A 64 20.87 4.14 2.07
N TYR A 65 20.89 3.99 0.74
CA TYR A 65 20.14 2.96 0.03
C TYR A 65 20.74 1.55 0.09
N THR A 66 22.01 1.40 0.47
CA THR A 66 22.74 0.12 0.38
C THR A 66 23.15 -0.44 1.74
N ALA A 67 22.48 -0.01 2.82
CA ALA A 67 22.70 -0.49 4.17
C ALA A 67 21.36 -0.85 4.84
N ILE A 68 21.42 -1.62 5.91
CA ILE A 68 20.28 -1.92 6.78
C ILE A 68 20.26 -0.90 7.93
N ASN A 69 19.07 -0.41 8.28
CA ASN A 69 18.90 0.42 9.47
C ASN A 69 19.34 -0.37 10.71
N PRO A 70 20.27 0.16 11.54
CA PRO A 70 20.77 -0.55 12.72
C PRO A 70 19.68 -0.97 13.72
N ASP A 71 18.55 -0.23 13.76
CA ASP A 71 17.41 -0.57 14.61
C ASP A 71 16.69 -1.85 14.14
N TYR A 72 16.83 -2.21 12.86
CA TYR A 72 16.19 -3.41 12.28
C TYR A 72 17.12 -4.60 12.18
N GLY A 73 18.43 -4.43 12.33
CA GLY A 73 19.42 -5.50 12.29
C GLY A 73 20.62 -5.19 11.40
N THR A 74 21.25 -6.25 10.90
CA THR A 74 22.46 -6.16 10.09
C THR A 74 22.22 -6.64 8.65
N MET A 75 23.21 -6.48 7.77
CA MET A 75 23.18 -7.05 6.43
C MET A 75 23.14 -8.59 6.47
N GLU A 76 23.83 -9.20 7.42
CA GLU A 76 23.83 -10.65 7.63
C GLU A 76 22.43 -11.14 8.02
N ASP A 77 21.71 -10.41 8.88
CA ASP A 77 20.32 -10.72 9.25
C ASP A 77 19.40 -10.67 8.04
N PHE A 78 19.61 -9.68 7.16
CA PHE A 78 18.86 -9.56 5.90
C PHE A 78 19.16 -10.71 4.93
N GLU A 79 20.44 -11.04 4.71
CA GLU A 79 20.84 -12.14 3.85
C GLU A 79 20.29 -13.49 4.39
N GLN A 80 20.27 -13.67 5.70
CA GLN A 80 19.63 -14.83 6.33
C GLN A 80 18.13 -14.85 6.07
N LEU A 81 17.43 -13.72 6.22
CA LEU A 81 16.00 -13.60 5.93
C LEU A 81 15.69 -13.99 4.47
N VAL A 82 16.45 -13.46 3.52
CA VAL A 82 16.30 -13.79 2.10
C VAL A 82 16.50 -15.29 1.84
N ALA A 83 17.56 -15.86 2.40
CA ALA A 83 17.88 -17.28 2.22
C ALA A 83 16.79 -18.19 2.82
N GLU A 84 16.29 -17.90 4.02
CA GLU A 84 15.25 -18.69 4.70
C GLU A 84 13.87 -18.52 4.06
N ALA A 85 13.52 -17.31 3.58
CA ALA A 85 12.29 -17.06 2.82
C ALA A 85 12.30 -17.86 1.50
N LYS A 86 13.42 -17.83 0.77
CA LYS A 86 13.59 -18.58 -0.48
C LYS A 86 13.41 -20.09 -0.31
N LYS A 87 13.90 -20.69 0.78
CA LYS A 87 13.68 -22.12 1.10
C LYS A 87 12.20 -22.47 1.24
N ARG A 88 11.38 -21.50 1.63
CA ARG A 88 9.92 -21.62 1.82
C ARG A 88 9.13 -21.21 0.58
N GLY A 89 9.80 -20.91 -0.54
CA GLY A 89 9.16 -20.42 -1.77
C GLY A 89 8.63 -19.00 -1.66
N ILE A 90 9.14 -18.20 -0.73
CA ILE A 90 8.74 -16.81 -0.50
C ILE A 90 9.84 -15.88 -1.02
N GLY A 91 9.47 -14.96 -1.91
CA GLY A 91 10.36 -13.88 -2.37
C GLY A 91 10.38 -12.68 -1.42
N ILE A 92 11.42 -11.87 -1.53
CA ILE A 92 11.51 -10.57 -0.82
C ILE A 92 11.37 -9.45 -1.83
N MET A 93 10.47 -8.51 -1.54
CA MET A 93 10.26 -7.26 -2.28
C MET A 93 10.68 -6.09 -1.38
N LEU A 94 11.56 -5.23 -1.88
CA LEU A 94 12.00 -4.02 -1.18
C LEU A 94 11.30 -2.77 -1.71
N ASP A 95 11.17 -1.80 -0.82
CA ASP A 95 10.55 -0.50 -1.10
C ASP A 95 11.63 0.50 -1.55
N MET A 96 11.58 0.94 -2.81
CA MET A 96 12.55 1.86 -3.42
C MET A 96 11.99 3.28 -3.45
N VAL A 97 12.53 4.13 -2.60
CA VAL A 97 12.17 5.55 -2.50
C VAL A 97 13.06 6.36 -3.42
N PHE A 98 12.71 6.44 -4.71
CA PHE A 98 13.58 7.03 -5.75
C PHE A 98 13.22 8.48 -6.14
N ASN A 99 12.10 9.01 -5.62
CA ASN A 99 11.76 10.41 -5.87
C ASN A 99 12.65 11.39 -5.07
N HIS A 100 13.09 11.00 -3.87
CA HIS A 100 13.81 11.89 -2.95
C HIS A 100 14.77 11.11 -2.05
N THR A 101 15.67 11.82 -1.40
CA THR A 101 16.49 11.30 -0.31
C THR A 101 16.22 12.08 0.98
N SER A 102 16.62 11.51 2.12
CA SER A 102 16.79 12.32 3.33
C SER A 102 17.77 13.46 3.08
N THR A 103 17.56 14.60 3.76
CA THR A 103 18.58 15.65 3.83
C THR A 103 19.86 15.21 4.55
N GLU A 104 19.81 14.09 5.30
CA GLU A 104 21.00 13.47 5.90
C GLU A 104 21.72 12.49 4.94
N HIS A 105 21.21 12.25 3.74
CA HIS A 105 21.89 11.44 2.74
C HIS A 105 23.22 12.06 2.33
N GLU A 106 24.25 11.24 2.16
CA GLU A 106 25.60 11.70 1.78
C GLU A 106 25.59 12.63 0.56
N TRP A 107 24.75 12.33 -0.45
CA TRP A 107 24.64 13.17 -1.65
C TRP A 107 24.14 14.57 -1.32
N PHE A 108 23.12 14.69 -0.46
CA PHE A 108 22.59 16.00 -0.08
C PHE A 108 23.55 16.77 0.81
N GLN A 109 24.24 16.11 1.73
CA GLN A 109 25.26 16.73 2.57
C GLN A 109 26.44 17.28 1.73
N LYS A 110 26.88 16.54 0.71
CA LYS A 110 27.88 17.03 -0.27
C LYS A 110 27.35 18.21 -1.09
N ALA A 111 26.07 18.17 -1.49
CA ALA A 111 25.43 19.32 -2.17
C ALA A 111 25.43 20.57 -1.27
N LEU A 112 25.10 20.46 0.01
CA LEU A 112 25.16 21.55 0.99
C LEU A 112 26.60 22.04 1.22
N ALA A 113 27.60 21.15 1.10
CA ALA A 113 29.01 21.53 1.16
C ALA A 113 29.51 22.26 -0.11
N GLY A 114 28.64 22.44 -1.10
CA GLY A 114 28.95 23.15 -2.35
C GLY A 114 29.57 22.30 -3.46
N ASP A 115 29.58 20.96 -3.35
CA ASP A 115 30.05 20.09 -4.41
C ASP A 115 29.10 20.20 -5.63
N PRO A 116 29.62 20.67 -6.80
CA PRO A 116 28.76 20.93 -7.97
C PRO A 116 28.17 19.66 -8.58
N LYS A 117 28.83 18.49 -8.46
CA LYS A 117 28.26 17.21 -8.89
C LYS A 117 26.97 16.91 -8.10
N TYR A 118 27.08 16.89 -6.80
CA TYR A 118 25.96 16.53 -5.92
C TYR A 118 24.89 17.62 -5.83
N LYS A 119 25.26 18.90 -6.02
CA LYS A 119 24.27 19.97 -6.16
C LYS A 119 23.32 19.71 -7.34
N ASN A 120 23.84 19.18 -8.46
CA ASN A 120 23.04 18.81 -9.63
C ASN A 120 22.18 17.54 -9.43
N TYR A 121 22.31 16.84 -8.30
CA TYR A 121 21.45 15.69 -7.97
C TYR A 121 20.07 16.10 -7.48
N TYR A 122 19.89 17.39 -7.11
CA TYR A 122 18.67 17.94 -6.56
C TYR A 122 18.21 19.17 -7.34
N PHE A 123 16.97 19.60 -7.11
CA PHE A 123 16.43 20.81 -7.74
C PHE A 123 16.64 22.03 -6.85
N TRP A 124 17.36 23.02 -7.36
CA TRP A 124 17.63 24.28 -6.69
C TRP A 124 17.08 25.44 -7.51
N LYS A 125 16.42 26.41 -6.85
CA LYS A 125 15.86 27.60 -7.49
C LYS A 125 16.03 28.83 -6.59
N LYS A 126 16.31 29.97 -7.22
CA LYS A 126 16.19 31.27 -6.51
C LYS A 126 14.74 31.62 -6.28
N GLY A 127 14.50 32.33 -5.18
CA GLY A 127 13.20 32.90 -4.90
C GLY A 127 12.79 33.95 -5.95
N LYS A 128 11.50 34.16 -6.11
CA LYS A 128 10.91 35.20 -6.97
C LYS A 128 10.42 36.36 -6.11
N ASN A 129 10.87 37.58 -6.40
CA ASN A 129 10.41 38.81 -5.72
C ASN A 129 10.56 38.75 -4.18
N GLY A 130 11.60 38.10 -3.68
CA GLY A 130 11.84 37.92 -2.24
C GLY A 130 10.97 36.85 -1.56
N GLY A 131 10.23 36.06 -2.35
CA GLY A 131 9.41 34.95 -1.88
C GLY A 131 9.89 33.59 -2.40
N LEU A 132 8.99 32.61 -2.39
CA LEU A 132 9.24 31.25 -2.87
C LEU A 132 9.50 31.19 -4.38
N PRO A 133 10.17 30.15 -4.91
CA PRO A 133 10.36 29.94 -6.34
C PRO A 133 9.05 29.79 -7.13
N ASN A 134 8.04 29.16 -6.54
CA ASN A 134 6.67 29.04 -7.06
C ASN A 134 5.69 28.78 -5.92
N ASN A 135 4.40 28.62 -6.24
CA ASN A 135 3.31 28.46 -5.28
C ASN A 135 2.94 27.00 -4.97
N TRP A 136 3.80 26.03 -5.27
CA TRP A 136 3.49 24.61 -5.02
C TRP A 136 3.44 24.32 -3.51
N PRO A 137 2.38 23.65 -3.04
CA PRO A 137 2.34 23.13 -1.67
C PRO A 137 3.05 21.78 -1.60
N SER A 138 3.61 21.49 -0.43
CA SER A 138 4.02 20.15 -0.04
C SER A 138 2.81 19.23 0.16
N LYS A 139 2.98 17.93 -0.08
CA LYS A 139 1.95 16.91 0.19
C LYS A 139 1.63 16.79 1.68
N PHE A 140 2.57 17.15 2.54
CA PHE A 140 2.41 17.12 4.00
C PHE A 140 2.07 18.49 4.60
N GLY A 141 1.77 19.49 3.75
CA GLY A 141 1.42 20.83 4.15
C GLY A 141 2.57 21.83 4.08
N GLY A 142 2.24 23.10 4.03
CA GLY A 142 3.22 24.16 3.81
C GLY A 142 3.73 24.25 2.37
N PRO A 143 4.78 25.06 2.10
CA PRO A 143 5.38 25.19 0.77
C PRO A 143 6.23 23.97 0.41
N ALA A 144 6.40 23.70 -0.88
CA ALA A 144 7.26 22.63 -1.40
C ALA A 144 8.74 23.05 -1.55
N TRP A 145 9.14 24.17 -0.99
CA TRP A 145 10.47 24.73 -1.14
C TRP A 145 11.08 25.15 0.21
N GLN A 146 12.29 24.68 0.49
CA GLN A 146 13.04 25.01 1.70
C GLN A 146 14.24 25.90 1.37
N TYR A 147 14.35 27.05 2.05
CA TYR A 147 15.43 28.02 1.85
C TYR A 147 16.75 27.55 2.47
N VAL A 148 17.84 27.75 1.71
CA VAL A 148 19.22 27.50 2.17
C VAL A 148 20.00 28.80 2.08
N PRO A 149 20.27 29.46 3.22
CA PRO A 149 20.89 30.78 3.27
C PRO A 149 22.28 30.85 2.60
N GLU A 150 23.06 29.77 2.70
CA GLU A 150 24.42 29.68 2.18
C GLU A 150 24.48 29.83 0.66
N PHE A 151 23.39 29.48 -0.03
CA PHE A 151 23.30 29.56 -1.51
C PHE A 151 22.39 30.68 -1.99
N ASP A 152 21.63 31.30 -1.10
CA ASP A 152 20.50 32.18 -1.48
C ASP A 152 19.56 31.50 -2.47
N GLU A 153 19.29 30.22 -2.25
CA GLU A 153 18.45 29.36 -3.09
C GLU A 153 17.54 28.48 -2.22
N TYR A 154 16.55 27.88 -2.86
CA TYR A 154 15.65 26.90 -2.27
C TYR A 154 15.84 25.56 -2.93
N TYR A 155 15.75 24.45 -2.17
CA TYR A 155 15.60 23.13 -2.75
C TYR A 155 14.14 22.67 -2.73
N LEU A 156 13.78 21.83 -3.72
CA LEU A 156 12.44 21.24 -3.81
C LEU A 156 12.30 20.07 -2.86
N HIS A 157 11.13 20.00 -2.18
CA HIS A 157 10.65 18.84 -1.46
C HIS A 157 9.13 18.70 -1.64
N LEU A 158 8.68 17.72 -2.40
CA LEU A 158 7.25 17.48 -2.58
C LEU A 158 6.58 16.90 -1.33
N TYR A 159 7.36 16.36 -0.39
CA TYR A 159 6.94 15.78 0.88
C TYR A 159 7.49 16.59 2.05
N ASP A 160 8.06 15.94 3.07
CA ASP A 160 8.63 16.66 4.22
C ASP A 160 9.86 17.51 3.83
N PRO A 161 10.12 18.64 4.47
CA PRO A 161 11.35 19.41 4.24
C PRO A 161 12.65 18.60 4.39
N THR A 162 12.61 17.49 5.11
CA THR A 162 13.76 16.58 5.27
C THR A 162 13.88 15.56 4.13
N GLN A 163 13.03 15.64 3.08
CA GLN A 163 12.99 14.74 1.93
C GLN A 163 13.24 15.51 0.63
N ALA A 164 14.51 15.77 0.30
CA ALA A 164 14.90 16.55 -0.88
C ALA A 164 14.68 15.77 -2.19
N ASP A 165 13.94 16.35 -3.15
CA ASP A 165 13.59 15.73 -4.43
C ASP A 165 14.81 15.56 -5.33
N LEU A 166 15.04 14.33 -5.81
CA LEU A 166 16.10 13.98 -6.73
C LEU A 166 15.82 14.45 -8.15
N ASN A 167 16.84 14.94 -8.83
CA ASN A 167 16.80 15.34 -10.23
C ASN A 167 17.10 14.15 -11.16
N LEU A 168 16.09 13.33 -11.46
CA LEU A 168 16.25 12.19 -12.37
C LEU A 168 16.46 12.60 -13.84
N SER A 169 16.36 13.88 -14.21
CA SER A 169 16.80 14.32 -15.53
C SER A 169 18.33 14.23 -15.68
N ASN A 170 19.08 14.23 -14.56
CA ASN A 170 20.50 13.97 -14.53
C ASN A 170 20.78 12.47 -14.70
N PRO A 171 21.51 12.05 -15.76
CA PRO A 171 21.80 10.64 -15.98
C PRO A 171 22.69 10.00 -14.90
N GLU A 172 23.51 10.80 -14.20
CA GLU A 172 24.34 10.29 -13.10
C GLU A 172 23.45 9.85 -11.92
N VAL A 173 22.37 10.60 -11.61
CA VAL A 173 21.40 10.19 -10.57
C VAL A 173 20.75 8.86 -10.94
N ARG A 174 20.28 8.71 -12.19
CA ARG A 174 19.67 7.45 -12.62
C ARG A 174 20.66 6.28 -12.56
N LYS A 175 21.94 6.52 -12.89
CA LYS A 175 22.98 5.50 -12.78
C LYS A 175 23.20 5.06 -11.33
N GLU A 176 23.27 5.99 -10.37
CA GLU A 176 23.36 5.67 -8.94
C GLU A 176 22.14 4.80 -8.49
N LEU A 177 20.93 5.12 -8.96
CA LEU A 177 19.73 4.35 -8.64
C LEU A 177 19.73 2.94 -9.29
N VAL A 178 20.26 2.81 -10.51
CA VAL A 178 20.52 1.51 -11.15
C VAL A 178 21.52 0.68 -10.33
N ASP A 179 22.59 1.30 -9.86
CA ASP A 179 23.59 0.63 -9.02
C ASP A 179 22.97 0.16 -7.68
N VAL A 180 22.04 0.92 -7.09
CA VAL A 180 21.25 0.51 -5.92
C VAL A 180 20.40 -0.74 -6.24
N LEU A 181 19.68 -0.76 -7.36
CA LEU A 181 18.88 -1.94 -7.76
C LEU A 181 19.77 -3.16 -7.93
N ASN A 182 20.89 -3.03 -8.63
CA ASN A 182 21.85 -4.11 -8.85
C ASN A 182 22.43 -4.64 -7.53
N PHE A 183 22.72 -3.76 -6.56
CA PHE A 183 23.18 -4.15 -5.24
C PHE A 183 22.18 -5.08 -4.54
N TRP A 184 20.88 -4.74 -4.53
CA TRP A 184 19.87 -5.56 -3.88
C TRP A 184 19.52 -6.83 -4.66
N ILE A 185 19.60 -6.80 -5.98
CA ILE A 185 19.50 -8.01 -6.82
C ILE A 185 20.60 -9.00 -6.46
N ASP A 186 21.83 -8.53 -6.29
CA ASP A 186 22.96 -9.39 -5.88
C ASP A 186 22.81 -9.95 -4.46
N LYS A 187 22.00 -9.30 -3.61
CA LYS A 187 21.60 -9.80 -2.28
C LYS A 187 20.40 -10.77 -2.32
N GLY A 188 19.85 -11.06 -3.50
CA GLY A 188 18.79 -12.04 -3.69
C GLY A 188 17.37 -11.49 -3.57
N VAL A 189 17.19 -10.17 -3.63
CA VAL A 189 15.87 -9.54 -3.73
C VAL A 189 15.21 -9.95 -5.04
N SER A 190 13.94 -10.26 -5.02
CA SER A 190 13.17 -10.78 -6.14
C SER A 190 11.96 -9.92 -6.53
N GLY A 191 11.76 -8.80 -5.85
CA GLY A 191 10.72 -7.82 -6.16
C GLY A 191 11.09 -6.42 -5.72
N PHE A 192 10.49 -5.41 -6.35
CA PHE A 192 10.67 -4.00 -6.00
C PHE A 192 9.33 -3.25 -6.05
N ARG A 193 9.02 -2.54 -4.97
CA ARG A 193 7.96 -1.53 -4.97
C ARG A 193 8.63 -0.17 -5.09
N PHE A 194 8.20 0.62 -6.05
CA PHE A 194 8.72 1.96 -6.27
C PHE A 194 7.74 2.99 -5.69
N ASP A 195 8.23 3.72 -4.68
CA ASP A 195 7.50 4.77 -3.98
C ASP A 195 7.25 5.96 -4.91
N VAL A 196 6.00 6.43 -4.98
CA VAL A 196 5.54 7.60 -5.75
C VAL A 196 6.23 7.79 -7.11
N ILE A 197 6.47 6.69 -7.83
CA ILE A 197 7.39 6.65 -8.97
C ILE A 197 6.92 7.46 -10.17
N ASN A 198 5.66 7.83 -10.28
CA ASN A 198 5.16 8.64 -11.38
C ASN A 198 5.40 10.16 -11.20
N VAL A 199 6.01 10.59 -10.08
CA VAL A 199 6.34 12.00 -9.86
C VAL A 199 7.83 12.33 -10.04
N ILE A 200 8.64 11.38 -10.51
CA ILE A 200 10.10 11.52 -10.65
C ILE A 200 10.55 12.44 -11.79
N ASN A 201 9.66 12.81 -12.71
CA ASN A 201 9.97 13.72 -13.82
C ASN A 201 9.28 15.06 -13.65
N LYS A 202 10.03 16.10 -13.26
CA LYS A 202 9.56 17.48 -13.17
C LYS A 202 9.79 18.16 -14.53
N THR A 203 8.72 18.67 -15.15
CA THR A 203 8.75 19.25 -16.50
C THR A 203 8.93 20.77 -16.51
N SER A 204 8.45 21.45 -15.48
CA SER A 204 8.55 22.90 -15.29
C SER A 204 8.51 23.24 -13.81
N PHE A 205 8.88 24.47 -13.45
CA PHE A 205 8.81 25.03 -12.09
C PHE A 205 8.02 26.36 -12.10
N GLU A 206 7.03 26.47 -12.97
CA GLU A 206 6.13 27.61 -13.03
C GLU A 206 5.12 27.57 -11.87
N ASP A 207 4.49 28.73 -11.63
CA ASP A 207 3.40 28.79 -10.67
C ASP A 207 2.22 27.93 -11.15
N ALA A 208 1.68 27.15 -10.22
CA ALA A 208 0.52 26.32 -10.48
C ALA A 208 -0.72 27.20 -10.74
N PRO A 209 -1.57 26.84 -11.71
CA PRO A 209 -2.89 27.41 -11.84
C PRO A 209 -3.71 27.26 -10.56
N GLN A 210 -4.65 28.16 -10.34
CA GLN A 210 -5.49 28.11 -9.15
C GLN A 210 -6.16 26.74 -8.99
N GLY A 211 -5.91 26.07 -7.85
CA GLY A 211 -6.52 24.78 -7.50
C GLY A 211 -5.79 23.55 -8.07
N SER A 212 -4.66 23.67 -8.81
CA SER A 212 -3.96 22.52 -9.37
C SER A 212 -2.84 21.98 -8.49
N GLU A 213 -2.32 22.74 -7.53
CA GLU A 213 -1.21 22.36 -6.67
C GLU A 213 0.11 22.00 -7.41
N GLY A 214 0.24 22.33 -8.68
CA GLY A 214 1.41 22.05 -9.51
C GLY A 214 1.52 20.61 -10.02
N LYS A 215 0.52 19.77 -9.80
CA LYS A 215 0.52 18.35 -10.18
C LYS A 215 0.78 18.13 -11.67
N GLU A 216 0.32 19.01 -12.53
CA GLU A 216 0.53 18.97 -13.98
C GLU A 216 2.00 19.08 -14.40
N PHE A 217 2.86 19.61 -13.53
CA PHE A 217 4.29 19.79 -13.82
C PHE A 217 5.16 18.63 -13.33
N TYR A 218 4.64 17.76 -12.47
CA TYR A 218 5.45 16.68 -11.89
C TYR A 218 4.78 15.30 -11.87
N THR A 219 3.49 15.17 -12.21
CA THR A 219 2.79 13.86 -12.23
C THR A 219 2.75 13.32 -13.66
N ASP A 220 3.09 12.04 -13.82
CA ASP A 220 3.08 11.34 -15.12
C ASP A 220 3.82 12.10 -16.23
N GLY A 221 4.94 12.73 -15.88
CA GLY A 221 5.76 13.47 -16.83
C GLY A 221 6.26 12.59 -17.98
N PRO A 222 6.54 13.19 -19.17
CA PRO A 222 6.77 12.44 -20.41
C PRO A 222 8.06 11.57 -20.39
N LYS A 223 8.94 11.75 -19.39
CA LYS A 223 10.18 10.98 -19.24
C LYS A 223 10.08 9.85 -18.20
N VAL A 224 8.95 9.70 -17.51
CA VAL A 224 8.81 8.64 -16.52
C VAL A 224 8.99 7.26 -17.16
N ASN A 225 8.35 7.00 -18.29
CA ASN A 225 8.49 5.74 -19.04
C ASN A 225 9.96 5.48 -19.44
N ASP A 226 10.67 6.49 -19.99
CA ASP A 226 12.08 6.34 -20.37
C ASP A 226 12.95 5.93 -19.16
N TYR A 227 12.68 6.52 -17.97
CA TYR A 227 13.46 6.22 -16.77
C TYR A 227 13.14 4.82 -16.22
N LEU A 228 11.87 4.41 -16.21
CA LEU A 228 11.47 3.08 -15.80
C LEU A 228 12.04 2.01 -16.74
N HIS A 229 11.98 2.23 -18.05
CA HIS A 229 12.59 1.33 -19.04
C HIS A 229 14.11 1.23 -18.84
N GLN A 230 14.79 2.35 -18.54
CA GLN A 230 16.22 2.33 -18.22
C GLN A 230 16.50 1.44 -16.99
N PHE A 231 15.70 1.55 -15.91
CA PHE A 231 15.85 0.70 -14.73
C PHE A 231 15.63 -0.78 -15.06
N TYR A 232 14.66 -1.07 -15.94
CA TYR A 232 14.44 -2.44 -16.40
C TYR A 232 15.67 -2.96 -17.17
N VAL A 233 16.10 -2.27 -18.20
CA VAL A 233 17.18 -2.74 -19.08
C VAL A 233 18.51 -2.88 -18.33
N GLU A 234 18.86 -1.91 -17.48
CA GLU A 234 20.18 -1.85 -16.83
C GLU A 234 20.26 -2.64 -15.50
N ALA A 235 19.12 -3.04 -14.91
CA ALA A 235 19.10 -3.79 -13.65
C ALA A 235 18.06 -4.91 -13.64
N LEU A 236 16.76 -4.62 -13.76
CA LEU A 236 15.67 -5.54 -13.44
C LEU A 236 15.62 -6.74 -14.40
N SER A 237 15.97 -6.56 -15.68
CA SER A 237 16.02 -7.64 -16.69
C SER A 237 16.93 -8.81 -16.30
N ARG A 238 17.88 -8.60 -15.37
CA ARG A 238 18.78 -9.66 -14.87
C ARG A 238 18.06 -10.81 -14.17
N ILE A 239 16.91 -10.53 -13.54
CA ILE A 239 16.19 -11.50 -12.71
C ILE A 239 14.70 -11.59 -13.03
N ASP A 240 14.17 -10.70 -13.91
CA ASP A 240 12.74 -10.58 -14.20
C ASP A 240 11.89 -10.55 -12.91
N PRO A 241 12.08 -9.54 -12.03
CA PRO A 241 11.43 -9.46 -10.72
C PRO A 241 9.95 -9.10 -10.85
N ILE A 242 9.20 -9.27 -9.76
CA ILE A 242 7.91 -8.58 -9.63
C ILE A 242 8.15 -7.12 -9.24
N THR A 243 7.62 -6.21 -10.04
CA THR A 243 7.72 -4.78 -9.77
C THR A 243 6.34 -4.14 -9.67
N VAL A 244 6.20 -3.23 -8.72
CA VAL A 244 4.97 -2.44 -8.57
C VAL A 244 5.31 -0.97 -8.36
N GLY A 245 4.67 -0.11 -9.12
CA GLY A 245 4.80 1.35 -8.95
C GLY A 245 3.64 1.92 -8.15
N GLU A 246 3.94 2.74 -7.17
CA GLU A 246 2.93 3.58 -6.55
C GLU A 246 2.67 4.82 -7.39
N MET A 247 1.38 5.02 -7.75
CA MET A 247 0.98 6.09 -8.65
C MET A 247 0.16 7.15 -7.92
N SER A 248 0.67 8.35 -7.87
CA SER A 248 -0.02 9.52 -7.32
C SER A 248 -0.86 10.19 -8.42
N ALA A 249 -2.17 10.38 -8.21
CA ALA A 249 -3.07 11.16 -9.07
C ALA A 249 -3.01 10.80 -10.58
N THR A 250 -2.89 9.52 -10.90
CA THR A 250 -2.73 8.97 -12.26
C THR A 250 -4.06 8.64 -12.94
N THR A 251 -4.03 8.14 -14.18
CA THR A 251 -5.18 7.60 -14.92
C THR A 251 -4.98 6.12 -15.25
N VAL A 252 -6.07 5.44 -15.67
CA VAL A 252 -6.01 4.03 -16.10
C VAL A 252 -5.04 3.86 -17.27
N GLU A 253 -5.09 4.74 -18.25
CA GLU A 253 -4.25 4.70 -19.46
C GLU A 253 -2.77 4.85 -19.11
N LYS A 254 -2.44 5.73 -18.15
CA LYS A 254 -1.06 5.89 -17.67
C LYS A 254 -0.57 4.65 -16.93
N CYS A 255 -1.36 4.13 -15.99
CA CYS A 255 -1.03 2.92 -15.26
C CYS A 255 -0.88 1.71 -16.20
N ALA A 256 -1.78 1.56 -17.17
CA ALA A 256 -1.65 0.53 -18.19
C ALA A 256 -0.34 0.72 -18.99
N GLY A 257 -0.04 1.95 -19.41
CA GLY A 257 1.22 2.26 -20.10
C GLY A 257 2.46 1.81 -19.33
N TYR A 258 2.52 2.04 -18.01
CA TYR A 258 3.63 1.62 -17.15
C TYR A 258 3.69 0.10 -16.91
N SER A 259 2.59 -0.62 -17.09
CA SER A 259 2.50 -2.05 -16.73
C SER A 259 2.24 -3.00 -17.90
N LYS A 260 2.34 -2.51 -19.15
CA LYS A 260 2.31 -3.35 -20.34
C LYS A 260 3.61 -4.16 -20.43
N PRO A 261 3.54 -5.50 -20.59
CA PRO A 261 4.74 -6.31 -20.69
C PRO A 261 5.71 -5.90 -21.80
N GLU A 262 5.17 -5.44 -22.95
CA GLU A 262 5.99 -5.00 -24.10
C GLU A 262 6.76 -3.69 -23.86
N ASN A 263 6.40 -2.91 -22.85
CA ASN A 263 7.11 -1.67 -22.51
C ASN A 263 8.36 -1.93 -21.65
N GLU A 264 8.45 -3.12 -21.02
CA GLU A 264 9.60 -3.47 -20.18
C GLU A 264 9.88 -2.41 -19.10
N GLU A 265 8.86 -2.11 -18.29
CA GLU A 265 8.91 -1.11 -17.22
C GLU A 265 8.53 -1.75 -15.89
N LEU A 266 7.25 -1.76 -15.54
CA LEU A 266 6.72 -2.30 -14.30
C LEU A 266 5.82 -3.52 -14.56
N SER A 267 5.71 -4.42 -13.59
CA SER A 267 4.75 -5.53 -13.67
C SER A 267 3.31 -5.06 -13.43
N MET A 268 3.11 -4.06 -12.57
CA MET A 268 1.80 -3.52 -12.20
C MET A 268 1.89 -2.17 -11.50
N CYS A 269 0.71 -1.58 -11.24
CA CYS A 269 0.59 -0.30 -10.54
C CYS A 269 -0.39 -0.36 -9.38
N PHE A 270 -0.07 0.32 -8.27
CA PHE A 270 -1.03 0.75 -7.26
C PHE A 270 -1.71 2.04 -7.71
N ASN A 271 -3.03 2.10 -7.59
CA ASN A 271 -3.79 3.33 -7.65
C ASN A 271 -4.59 3.52 -6.35
N PHE A 272 -4.84 4.76 -5.96
CA PHE A 272 -5.51 5.09 -4.70
C PHE A 272 -6.93 5.67 -4.91
N HIS A 273 -7.52 5.53 -6.09
CA HIS A 273 -8.80 6.14 -6.40
C HIS A 273 -9.92 5.59 -5.52
N HIS A 274 -10.00 4.26 -5.35
CA HIS A 274 -10.97 3.60 -4.51
C HIS A 274 -10.86 3.96 -3.01
N LEU A 275 -9.72 4.49 -2.59
CA LEU A 275 -9.48 4.95 -1.22
C LEU A 275 -9.87 6.42 -0.99
N LYS A 276 -10.51 7.07 -1.96
CA LYS A 276 -10.94 8.48 -1.86
C LYS A 276 -12.47 8.62 -1.84
N VAL A 277 -13.20 7.51 -1.87
CA VAL A 277 -14.67 7.48 -1.92
C VAL A 277 -15.36 7.92 -0.63
N ASP A 278 -14.60 8.17 0.44
CA ASP A 278 -15.04 8.74 1.70
C ASP A 278 -14.37 10.10 2.02
N TYR A 279 -13.89 10.80 0.97
CA TYR A 279 -13.28 12.12 1.07
C TYR A 279 -14.31 13.19 0.69
N LYS A 280 -14.95 13.80 1.69
CA LYS A 280 -15.88 14.91 1.46
C LYS A 280 -15.16 16.05 0.74
N ASP A 281 -15.71 16.51 -0.36
CA ASP A 281 -15.14 17.58 -1.19
C ASP A 281 -13.67 17.30 -1.61
N LYS A 282 -13.33 16.01 -1.81
CA LYS A 282 -11.99 15.50 -2.15
C LYS A 282 -10.91 15.77 -1.08
N GLN A 283 -11.30 16.06 0.16
CA GLN A 283 -10.40 16.33 1.27
C GLN A 283 -10.27 15.11 2.19
N LYS A 284 -9.03 14.63 2.41
CA LYS A 284 -8.73 13.45 3.25
C LYS A 284 -9.23 13.60 4.69
N TRP A 285 -8.97 14.76 5.30
CA TRP A 285 -9.23 15.00 6.73
C TRP A 285 -10.66 15.45 7.00
N THR A 286 -11.62 14.72 6.43
CA THR A 286 -13.05 14.94 6.57
C THR A 286 -13.77 13.65 6.87
N MET A 287 -15.01 13.75 7.37
CA MET A 287 -15.83 12.60 7.73
C MET A 287 -17.04 12.52 6.80
N MET A 288 -17.17 11.41 6.10
CA MET A 288 -18.39 11.01 5.39
C MET A 288 -18.41 9.47 5.26
N PRO A 289 -19.58 8.84 5.15
CA PRO A 289 -19.67 7.44 4.71
C PRO A 289 -19.04 7.29 3.33
N PHE A 290 -18.47 6.12 3.04
CA PHE A 290 -17.93 5.87 1.69
C PHE A 290 -19.07 5.82 0.65
N ASP A 291 -18.81 6.38 -0.53
CA ASP A 291 -19.70 6.30 -1.67
C ASP A 291 -19.56 4.93 -2.34
N PHE A 292 -20.51 4.04 -2.08
CA PHE A 292 -20.48 2.67 -2.60
C PHE A 292 -20.65 2.61 -4.11
N GLN A 293 -21.48 3.49 -4.69
CA GLN A 293 -21.69 3.50 -6.13
C GLN A 293 -20.42 3.96 -6.86
N GLU A 294 -19.74 4.98 -6.33
CA GLU A 294 -18.43 5.42 -6.85
C GLU A 294 -17.37 4.33 -6.68
N LEU A 295 -17.35 3.63 -5.53
CA LEU A 295 -16.44 2.50 -5.29
C LEU A 295 -16.61 1.40 -6.36
N LYS A 296 -17.85 0.99 -6.66
CA LYS A 296 -18.14 0.00 -7.70
C LYS A 296 -17.71 0.47 -9.08
N ASN A 297 -18.04 1.72 -9.43
CA ASN A 297 -17.68 2.30 -10.71
C ASN A 297 -16.17 2.31 -10.92
N LEU A 298 -15.41 2.67 -9.88
CA LEU A 298 -13.95 2.63 -9.90
C LEU A 298 -13.43 1.20 -10.09
N PHE A 299 -13.97 0.23 -9.35
CA PHE A 299 -13.53 -1.16 -9.48
C PHE A 299 -13.81 -1.71 -10.89
N PHE A 300 -14.99 -1.51 -11.43
CA PHE A 300 -15.33 -1.94 -12.79
C PHE A 300 -14.46 -1.24 -13.84
N THR A 301 -14.27 0.06 -13.70
CA THR A 301 -13.43 0.85 -14.62
C THR A 301 -11.99 0.33 -14.63
N TRP A 302 -11.38 0.20 -13.45
CA TRP A 302 -10.00 -0.23 -13.35
C TRP A 302 -9.80 -1.70 -13.77
N ASP A 303 -10.73 -2.60 -13.46
CA ASP A 303 -10.60 -4.00 -13.86
C ASP A 303 -10.76 -4.18 -15.38
N THR A 304 -11.74 -3.50 -15.99
CA THR A 304 -12.04 -3.69 -17.42
C THR A 304 -11.13 -2.87 -18.34
N GLN A 305 -10.83 -1.62 -17.98
CA GLN A 305 -10.01 -0.77 -18.84
C GLN A 305 -8.52 -1.10 -18.74
N MET A 306 -7.99 -1.43 -17.54
CA MET A 306 -6.62 -1.92 -17.41
C MET A 306 -6.39 -3.17 -18.27
N GLU A 307 -7.35 -4.09 -18.28
CA GLU A 307 -7.29 -5.27 -19.15
C GLU A 307 -7.29 -4.90 -20.63
N LYS A 308 -8.24 -4.07 -21.06
CA LYS A 308 -8.35 -3.59 -22.44
C LYS A 308 -7.07 -2.92 -22.93
N GLU A 309 -6.43 -2.16 -22.07
CA GLU A 309 -5.18 -1.46 -22.35
C GLU A 309 -3.93 -2.33 -22.17
N GLY A 310 -4.07 -3.59 -21.75
CA GLY A 310 -2.97 -4.55 -21.59
C GLY A 310 -2.17 -4.41 -20.28
N GLY A 311 -2.66 -3.62 -19.31
CA GLY A 311 -2.01 -3.41 -18.02
C GLY A 311 -2.45 -4.42 -16.94
N TRP A 312 -1.80 -4.32 -15.77
CA TRP A 312 -2.08 -5.17 -14.61
C TRP A 312 -2.24 -4.37 -13.31
N ASN A 313 -3.25 -4.71 -12.49
CA ASN A 313 -3.52 -4.03 -11.22
C ASN A 313 -2.83 -4.70 -10.04
N ALA A 314 -2.29 -3.93 -9.12
CA ALA A 314 -2.05 -4.32 -7.74
C ALA A 314 -3.34 -4.06 -6.94
N LEU A 315 -3.89 -5.11 -6.32
CA LEU A 315 -5.18 -5.08 -5.63
C LEU A 315 -4.97 -4.99 -4.12
N PHE A 316 -5.56 -4.01 -3.47
CA PHE A 316 -5.45 -3.81 -2.02
C PHE A 316 -6.63 -2.99 -1.48
N TRP A 317 -6.91 -3.11 -0.21
CA TRP A 317 -7.85 -2.27 0.52
C TRP A 317 -7.17 -1.21 1.37
N ASN A 318 -5.98 -1.52 1.85
CA ASN A 318 -5.17 -0.65 2.69
C ASN A 318 -3.69 -1.00 2.56
N CYS A 319 -2.87 -0.09 3.01
CA CYS A 319 -1.42 -0.24 3.18
C CYS A 319 -1.00 0.55 4.43
N HIS A 320 0.30 0.67 4.67
CA HIS A 320 0.85 1.46 5.77
C HIS A 320 0.52 2.97 5.72
N ASP A 321 -0.04 3.47 4.61
CA ASP A 321 -0.47 4.86 4.43
C ASP A 321 -1.99 5.06 4.52
N GLN A 322 -2.72 4.01 4.91
CA GLN A 322 -4.17 4.02 4.97
C GLN A 322 -4.69 3.45 6.30
N PRO A 323 -5.88 3.87 6.74
CA PRO A 323 -6.56 3.22 7.85
C PRO A 323 -6.84 1.76 7.56
N ARG A 324 -7.09 0.95 8.60
CA ARG A 324 -7.47 -0.45 8.46
C ARG A 324 -8.76 -0.61 7.64
N ALA A 325 -8.72 -1.51 6.66
CA ALA A 325 -9.84 -1.76 5.75
C ALA A 325 -11.13 -2.15 6.48
N LEU A 326 -11.03 -3.03 7.48
CA LEU A 326 -12.18 -3.47 8.27
C LEU A 326 -12.89 -2.30 8.97
N SER A 327 -12.14 -1.35 9.52
CA SER A 327 -12.70 -0.16 10.18
C SER A 327 -13.30 0.86 9.21
N ARG A 328 -12.89 0.84 7.94
CA ARG A 328 -13.26 1.84 6.95
C ARG A 328 -14.40 1.39 6.04
N PHE A 329 -14.38 0.13 5.61
CA PHE A 329 -15.30 -0.44 4.61
C PHE A 329 -16.12 -1.63 5.15
N GLY A 330 -15.79 -2.13 6.34
CA GLY A 330 -16.51 -3.21 7.02
C GLY A 330 -17.28 -2.72 8.22
N ASP A 331 -17.65 -3.67 9.08
CA ASP A 331 -18.29 -3.44 10.39
C ASP A 331 -17.51 -4.18 11.48
N PRO A 332 -16.56 -3.50 12.14
CA PRO A 332 -15.72 -4.14 13.17
C PRO A 332 -16.46 -4.42 14.47
N VAL A 333 -17.71 -3.97 14.61
CA VAL A 333 -18.49 -4.07 15.84
C VAL A 333 -19.54 -5.19 15.78
N HIS A 334 -20.37 -5.21 14.73
CA HIS A 334 -21.51 -6.15 14.64
C HIS A 334 -21.20 -7.34 13.74
N TYR A 335 -20.37 -7.16 12.70
CA TYR A 335 -20.02 -8.19 11.71
C TYR A 335 -18.51 -8.23 11.42
N PRO A 336 -17.63 -8.29 12.47
CA PRO A 336 -16.18 -8.17 12.27
C PRO A 336 -15.61 -9.28 11.39
N LYS A 337 -16.07 -10.50 11.56
CA LYS A 337 -15.59 -11.67 10.84
C LYS A 337 -16.13 -11.72 9.40
N GLU A 338 -17.43 -11.51 9.25
CA GLU A 338 -18.12 -11.57 7.97
C GLU A 338 -17.63 -10.46 7.03
N SER A 339 -17.54 -9.21 7.53
CA SER A 339 -17.12 -8.07 6.72
C SER A 339 -15.64 -8.13 6.37
N ALA A 340 -14.76 -8.59 7.28
CA ALA A 340 -13.34 -8.81 6.96
C ALA A 340 -13.16 -9.89 5.88
N LYS A 341 -13.89 -11.01 5.95
CA LYS A 341 -13.87 -12.06 4.94
C LYS A 341 -14.44 -11.59 3.60
N MET A 342 -15.51 -10.77 3.60
CA MET A 342 -16.07 -10.18 2.38
C MET A 342 -15.03 -9.29 1.68
N LEU A 343 -14.37 -8.39 2.40
CA LEU A 343 -13.31 -7.54 1.85
C LEU A 343 -12.15 -8.37 1.28
N ALA A 344 -11.76 -9.44 1.96
CA ALA A 344 -10.76 -10.38 1.45
C ALA A 344 -11.21 -11.01 0.13
N ALA A 345 -12.45 -11.53 0.06
CA ALA A 345 -12.99 -12.15 -1.15
C ALA A 345 -12.97 -11.19 -2.34
N VAL A 346 -13.39 -9.92 -2.16
CA VAL A 346 -13.31 -8.88 -3.21
C VAL A 346 -11.89 -8.72 -3.73
N THR A 347 -10.88 -8.65 -2.84
CA THR A 347 -9.48 -8.50 -3.28
C THR A 347 -9.01 -9.70 -4.12
N PHE A 348 -9.32 -10.92 -3.70
CA PHE A 348 -8.79 -12.13 -4.34
C PHE A 348 -9.50 -12.56 -5.61
N THR A 349 -10.73 -12.11 -5.84
CA THR A 349 -11.53 -12.52 -7.00
C THR A 349 -11.51 -11.51 -8.15
N ARG A 350 -11.04 -10.29 -7.93
CA ARG A 350 -10.82 -9.29 -8.98
C ARG A 350 -9.61 -9.61 -9.84
N ARG A 351 -9.50 -8.94 -11.00
CA ARG A 351 -8.38 -9.07 -11.93
C ARG A 351 -7.17 -8.26 -11.47
N GLY A 352 -6.12 -8.94 -11.03
CA GLY A 352 -4.88 -8.32 -10.56
C GLY A 352 -4.15 -9.21 -9.56
N MET A 353 -3.10 -8.67 -8.96
CA MET A 353 -2.31 -9.34 -7.94
C MET A 353 -2.69 -8.81 -6.54
N PRO A 354 -3.11 -9.67 -5.60
CA PRO A 354 -3.51 -9.23 -4.26
C PRO A 354 -2.31 -8.87 -3.38
N TYR A 355 -2.45 -7.76 -2.67
CA TYR A 355 -1.54 -7.27 -1.63
C TYR A 355 -2.28 -7.18 -0.30
N LEU A 356 -1.72 -7.77 0.75
CA LEU A 356 -2.29 -7.85 2.08
C LEU A 356 -1.40 -7.09 3.06
N LEU A 357 -1.97 -6.15 3.81
CA LEU A 357 -1.25 -5.55 4.93
C LEU A 357 -1.20 -6.53 6.10
N TYR A 358 -0.06 -6.58 6.81
CA TYR A 358 0.01 -7.32 8.07
C TYR A 358 -1.14 -6.90 9.01
N GLY A 359 -1.76 -7.89 9.69
CA GLY A 359 -2.91 -7.66 10.56
C GLY A 359 -4.28 -7.84 9.89
N ASP A 360 -4.43 -7.69 8.57
CA ASP A 360 -5.72 -7.86 7.88
C ASP A 360 -6.30 -9.27 8.07
N LYS A 361 -5.44 -10.31 7.96
CA LYS A 361 -5.85 -11.71 8.10
C LYS A 361 -6.27 -12.15 9.50
N ILE A 362 -6.15 -11.25 10.49
CA ILE A 362 -6.68 -11.47 11.84
C ILE A 362 -7.77 -10.46 12.22
N GLY A 363 -8.13 -9.55 11.31
CA GLY A 363 -9.16 -8.54 11.54
C GLY A 363 -8.73 -7.38 12.42
N MET A 364 -7.44 -6.94 12.35
CA MET A 364 -7.00 -5.74 13.07
C MET A 364 -7.78 -4.51 12.63
N THR A 365 -8.08 -3.64 13.60
CA THR A 365 -8.86 -2.40 13.44
C THR A 365 -7.98 -1.16 13.57
N ASN A 366 -8.56 0.02 13.32
CA ASN A 366 -7.91 1.29 13.57
C ASN A 366 -7.50 1.44 15.03
N LEU A 367 -6.52 2.30 15.30
CA LEU A 367 -6.02 2.60 16.64
C LEU A 367 -7.14 3.20 17.51
N HIS A 368 -7.41 2.55 18.61
CA HIS A 368 -8.28 3.06 19.66
C HIS A 368 -7.47 3.84 20.69
N THR A 369 -7.70 5.15 20.78
CA THR A 369 -7.05 6.02 21.74
C THR A 369 -7.95 7.16 22.17
N ALA A 370 -7.72 7.69 23.37
CA ALA A 370 -8.43 8.85 23.92
C ALA A 370 -7.68 10.17 23.70
N SER A 371 -6.49 10.14 23.06
CA SER A 371 -5.63 11.32 22.94
C SER A 371 -5.06 11.47 21.54
N VAL A 372 -5.09 12.70 21.03
CA VAL A 372 -4.39 13.09 19.80
C VAL A 372 -2.87 12.94 19.91
N HIS A 373 -2.32 12.94 21.14
CA HIS A 373 -0.89 12.81 21.42
C HIS A 373 -0.36 11.37 21.27
N ASP A 374 -1.23 10.39 21.08
CA ASP A 374 -0.83 9.00 20.82
C ASP A 374 -0.48 8.77 19.33
N TYR A 375 -0.79 9.74 18.45
CA TYR A 375 -0.39 9.71 17.04
C TYR A 375 1.02 10.27 16.88
N VAL A 376 1.82 9.65 16.03
CA VAL A 376 3.24 9.99 15.80
C VAL A 376 3.55 10.30 14.34
N ASP A 377 2.63 9.97 13.42
CA ASP A 377 2.78 10.22 12.01
C ASP A 377 2.77 11.71 11.67
N ILE A 378 3.78 12.16 10.91
CA ILE A 378 3.96 13.59 10.59
C ILE A 378 2.77 14.18 9.81
N GLU A 379 2.18 13.43 8.88
CA GLU A 379 0.99 13.90 8.15
C GLU A 379 -0.20 14.10 9.09
N SER A 380 -0.38 13.19 10.05
CA SER A 380 -1.44 13.27 11.06
C SER A 380 -1.25 14.44 12.03
N LEU A 381 -0.02 14.69 12.46
CA LEU A 381 0.31 15.82 13.34
C LEU A 381 0.09 17.16 12.62
N ASN A 382 0.51 17.27 11.37
CA ASN A 382 0.27 18.47 10.56
C ASN A 382 -1.23 18.70 10.31
N ALA A 383 -1.97 17.63 10.04
CA ALA A 383 -3.43 17.69 9.89
C ALA A 383 -4.13 18.14 11.18
N ALA A 384 -3.71 17.62 12.34
CA ALA A 384 -4.26 18.05 13.63
C ALA A 384 -4.06 19.55 13.87
N ASN A 385 -2.87 20.08 13.56
CA ASN A 385 -2.59 21.50 13.66
C ASN A 385 -3.46 22.33 12.71
N MET A 386 -3.56 21.93 11.45
CA MET A 386 -4.42 22.57 10.44
C MET A 386 -5.89 22.59 10.87
N LEU A 387 -6.42 21.46 11.36
CA LEU A 387 -7.79 21.36 11.83
C LEU A 387 -8.05 22.25 13.05
N LYS A 388 -7.08 22.38 13.93
CA LYS A 388 -7.15 23.29 15.09
C LYS A 388 -7.18 24.76 14.67
N GLU A 389 -6.37 25.15 13.67
CA GLU A 389 -6.40 26.49 13.07
C GLU A 389 -7.74 26.79 12.39
N GLN A 390 -8.41 25.76 11.85
CA GLN A 390 -9.78 25.84 11.31
C GLN A 390 -10.87 25.92 12.39
N GLY A 391 -10.51 25.87 13.68
CA GLY A 391 -11.43 26.01 14.81
C GLY A 391 -12.11 24.71 15.25
N LYS A 392 -11.61 23.54 14.86
CA LYS A 392 -12.15 22.25 15.34
C LYS A 392 -11.74 21.99 16.79
N THR A 393 -12.63 21.30 17.52
CA THR A 393 -12.34 20.85 18.89
C THR A 393 -11.39 19.67 18.91
N ASP A 394 -10.74 19.40 20.05
CA ASP A 394 -9.84 18.24 20.19
C ASP A 394 -10.61 16.91 20.00
N GLU A 395 -11.89 16.84 20.38
CA GLU A 395 -12.74 15.66 20.13
C GLU A 395 -13.03 15.44 18.63
N GLU A 396 -13.30 16.51 17.89
CA GLU A 396 -13.50 16.43 16.44
C GLU A 396 -12.21 16.02 15.73
N ILE A 397 -11.06 16.57 16.15
CA ILE A 397 -9.74 16.23 15.60
C ILE A 397 -9.44 14.75 15.88
N LEU A 398 -9.63 14.30 17.11
CA LEU A 398 -9.40 12.91 17.49
C LEU A 398 -10.26 11.95 16.65
N ALA A 399 -11.55 12.24 16.47
CA ALA A 399 -12.44 11.42 15.64
C ALA A 399 -11.95 11.33 14.17
N ILE A 400 -11.45 12.44 13.61
CA ILE A 400 -10.89 12.47 12.26
C ILE A 400 -9.60 11.64 12.19
N LEU A 401 -8.68 11.76 13.16
CA LEU A 401 -7.44 10.98 13.19
C LEU A 401 -7.73 9.48 13.36
N GLN A 402 -8.66 9.11 14.24
CA GLN A 402 -9.10 7.72 14.40
C GLN A 402 -9.63 7.11 13.09
N ALA A 403 -10.24 7.92 12.22
CA ALA A 403 -10.77 7.46 10.94
C ALA A 403 -9.73 7.50 9.80
N LYS A 404 -8.78 8.45 9.81
CA LYS A 404 -8.01 8.81 8.60
C LYS A 404 -6.48 8.72 8.76
N SER A 405 -5.94 8.65 9.99
CA SER A 405 -4.50 8.61 10.22
C SER A 405 -3.84 7.36 9.62
N ARG A 406 -2.61 7.55 9.10
CA ARG A 406 -1.74 6.45 8.66
C ARG A 406 -1.32 5.53 9.82
N ASP A 407 -1.19 6.05 11.04
CA ASP A 407 -0.85 5.26 12.23
C ASP A 407 -1.84 4.12 12.48
N ASN A 408 -3.10 4.25 12.04
CA ASN A 408 -4.09 3.19 12.13
C ASN A 408 -3.65 1.90 11.41
N GLY A 409 -2.97 2.02 10.27
CA GLY A 409 -2.39 0.89 9.53
C GLY A 409 -1.04 0.42 10.07
N ARG A 410 -0.43 1.17 11.01
CA ARG A 410 0.95 0.95 11.50
C ARG A 410 1.03 0.42 12.93
N THR A 411 -0.11 0.19 13.60
CA THR A 411 -0.14 -0.37 14.96
C THR A 411 0.61 -1.71 15.03
N PRO A 412 1.31 -2.01 16.16
CA PRO A 412 2.04 -3.25 16.32
C PRO A 412 1.17 -4.49 16.11
N MET A 413 1.76 -5.52 15.49
CA MET A 413 1.11 -6.80 15.24
C MET A 413 0.70 -7.47 16.55
N GLN A 414 -0.51 -8.03 16.57
CA GLN A 414 -1.12 -8.69 17.72
C GLN A 414 -0.93 -10.21 17.62
N TRP A 415 0.10 -10.74 18.30
CA TRP A 415 0.45 -12.16 18.23
C TRP A 415 -0.33 -13.02 19.22
N THR A 416 -0.45 -12.55 20.49
CA THR A 416 -1.07 -13.31 21.58
C THR A 416 -1.56 -12.38 22.68
N ASN A 417 -2.56 -12.79 23.43
CA ASN A 417 -3.03 -12.07 24.64
C ASN A 417 -2.29 -12.50 25.93
N LYS A 418 -1.33 -13.42 25.84
CA LYS A 418 -0.62 -13.99 26.99
C LYS A 418 0.69 -13.29 27.34
N LYS A 419 1.12 -12.34 26.51
CA LYS A 419 2.38 -11.62 26.67
C LYS A 419 2.16 -10.11 26.68
N PRO A 420 3.09 -9.34 27.27
CA PRO A 420 3.06 -7.90 27.16
C PRO A 420 2.98 -7.43 25.69
N ASN A 421 2.34 -6.28 25.47
CA ASN A 421 2.24 -5.66 24.15
C ASN A 421 1.75 -6.63 23.07
N ALA A 422 0.79 -7.48 23.39
CA ALA A 422 0.24 -8.52 22.52
C ALA A 422 1.32 -9.47 21.93
N GLY A 423 2.44 -9.64 22.59
CA GLY A 423 3.57 -10.46 22.15
C GLY A 423 4.45 -9.79 21.09
N PHE A 424 4.18 -8.54 20.74
CA PHE A 424 4.99 -7.78 19.80
C PHE A 424 6.39 -7.45 20.38
N SER A 425 6.47 -7.01 21.63
CA SER A 425 7.69 -6.53 22.27
C SER A 425 7.64 -6.76 23.78
N GLU A 426 8.79 -7.06 24.38
CA GLU A 426 8.97 -7.03 25.84
C GLU A 426 9.23 -5.59 26.37
N GLY A 427 9.61 -4.65 25.49
CA GLY A 427 9.82 -3.25 25.81
C GLY A 427 8.60 -2.38 25.53
N LYS A 428 8.77 -1.05 25.64
CA LYS A 428 7.72 -0.08 25.29
C LYS A 428 7.63 0.05 23.76
N PRO A 429 6.51 -0.33 23.13
CA PRO A 429 6.35 -0.18 21.69
C PRO A 429 6.45 1.29 21.23
N TRP A 430 6.99 1.51 20.04
CA TRP A 430 7.10 2.83 19.43
C TRP A 430 5.73 3.49 19.15
N LEU A 431 4.72 2.68 18.87
CA LEU A 431 3.33 3.05 18.71
C LEU A 431 2.47 2.15 19.62
N LYS A 432 1.38 2.69 20.16
CA LYS A 432 0.47 1.95 21.05
C LYS A 432 -0.06 0.67 20.38
N VAL A 433 0.00 -0.45 21.09
CA VAL A 433 -0.75 -1.67 20.73
C VAL A 433 -2.24 -1.42 20.97
N ASN A 434 -3.08 -1.87 20.06
CA ASN A 434 -4.52 -1.65 20.15
C ASN A 434 -5.13 -2.43 21.32
N ASP A 435 -6.08 -1.83 22.04
CA ASP A 435 -6.68 -2.40 23.25
C ASP A 435 -7.48 -3.68 23.00
N ASN A 436 -7.89 -3.93 21.74
CA ASN A 436 -8.62 -5.15 21.34
C ASN A 436 -7.72 -6.38 21.10
N ALA A 437 -6.44 -6.30 21.39
CA ALA A 437 -5.50 -7.41 21.25
C ALA A 437 -5.84 -8.63 22.12
N GLU A 438 -6.67 -8.45 23.16
CA GLU A 438 -7.18 -9.54 23.98
C GLU A 438 -7.99 -10.55 23.16
N THR A 439 -8.78 -10.07 22.19
CA THR A 439 -9.67 -10.89 21.35
C THR A 439 -9.18 -11.03 19.92
N ILE A 440 -8.50 -10.02 19.38
CA ILE A 440 -7.97 -9.99 18.01
C ILE A 440 -6.47 -10.24 18.06
N ASN A 441 -6.05 -11.49 17.87
CA ASN A 441 -4.64 -11.87 17.83
C ASN A 441 -4.43 -13.17 17.03
N VAL A 442 -3.19 -13.43 16.63
CA VAL A 442 -2.84 -14.60 15.82
C VAL A 442 -3.18 -15.91 16.53
N GLU A 443 -2.85 -16.03 17.82
CA GLU A 443 -3.09 -17.27 18.57
C GLU A 443 -4.57 -17.65 18.57
N SER A 444 -5.46 -16.68 18.70
CA SER A 444 -6.91 -16.91 18.70
C SER A 444 -7.45 -17.36 17.34
N VAL A 445 -6.98 -16.74 16.24
CA VAL A 445 -7.48 -17.10 14.89
C VAL A 445 -6.94 -18.43 14.39
N LEU A 446 -5.79 -18.89 14.87
CA LEU A 446 -5.24 -20.21 14.54
C LEU A 446 -5.99 -21.38 15.22
N GLN A 447 -6.82 -21.09 16.22
CA GLN A 447 -7.64 -22.08 16.91
C GLN A 447 -9.07 -22.20 16.37
N ASP A 448 -9.43 -21.37 15.38
CA ASP A 448 -10.78 -21.31 14.79
C ASP A 448 -10.70 -21.64 13.29
N ASP A 449 -11.20 -22.82 12.91
CA ASP A 449 -11.24 -23.29 11.51
C ASP A 449 -12.12 -22.43 10.60
N ASP A 450 -13.00 -21.60 11.16
CA ASP A 450 -13.79 -20.59 10.47
C ASP A 450 -13.27 -19.16 10.68
N SER A 451 -12.02 -19.01 11.08
CA SER A 451 -11.39 -17.70 11.27
C SER A 451 -11.21 -16.91 9.97
N ILE A 452 -10.93 -15.62 10.12
CA ILE A 452 -10.52 -14.76 9.00
C ILE A 452 -9.21 -15.32 8.37
N TYR A 453 -8.27 -15.79 9.20
CA TYR A 453 -7.02 -16.40 8.75
C TYR A 453 -7.27 -17.64 7.87
N ALA A 454 -8.08 -18.59 8.34
CA ALA A 454 -8.43 -19.79 7.57
C ALA A 454 -9.15 -19.46 6.25
N TYR A 455 -9.92 -18.39 6.23
CA TYR A 455 -10.58 -17.91 5.01
C TYR A 455 -9.57 -17.32 4.02
N TYR A 456 -8.56 -16.55 4.50
CA TYR A 456 -7.46 -16.07 3.65
C TYR A 456 -6.67 -17.23 3.05
N GLN A 457 -6.36 -18.30 3.80
CA GLN A 457 -5.69 -19.48 3.27
C GLN A 457 -6.46 -20.09 2.09
N LYS A 458 -7.78 -20.24 2.21
CA LYS A 458 -8.65 -20.74 1.13
C LYS A 458 -8.66 -19.82 -0.09
N LEU A 459 -8.70 -18.50 0.10
CA LEU A 459 -8.64 -17.51 -0.98
C LEU A 459 -7.28 -17.52 -1.69
N ILE A 460 -6.19 -17.60 -0.94
CA ILE A 460 -4.83 -17.68 -1.48
C ILE A 460 -4.67 -18.94 -2.34
N GLU A 461 -5.11 -20.09 -1.83
CA GLU A 461 -5.06 -21.35 -2.59
C GLU A 461 -5.93 -21.28 -3.84
N LEU A 462 -7.13 -20.72 -3.74
CA LEU A 462 -8.03 -20.52 -4.87
C LEU A 462 -7.37 -19.62 -5.95
N LYS A 463 -6.75 -18.50 -5.55
CA LYS A 463 -6.04 -17.60 -6.47
C LYS A 463 -4.87 -18.29 -7.17
N LYS A 464 -4.11 -19.10 -6.44
CA LYS A 464 -2.94 -19.83 -6.97
C LYS A 464 -3.30 -20.96 -7.93
N THR A 465 -4.48 -21.55 -7.78
CA THR A 465 -4.87 -22.77 -8.49
C THR A 465 -5.96 -22.59 -9.53
N ASN A 466 -6.74 -21.51 -9.49
CA ASN A 466 -7.88 -21.32 -10.38
C ASN A 466 -7.54 -20.43 -11.60
N PRO A 467 -7.48 -20.98 -12.82
CA PRO A 467 -7.13 -20.24 -14.03
C PRO A 467 -8.10 -19.09 -14.37
N ILE A 468 -9.39 -19.23 -14.00
CA ILE A 468 -10.40 -18.19 -14.28
C ILE A 468 -10.11 -16.95 -13.45
N LEU A 469 -9.75 -17.10 -12.17
CA LEU A 469 -9.37 -15.98 -11.30
C LEU A 469 -8.00 -15.38 -11.68
N GLN A 470 -7.13 -16.17 -12.30
CA GLN A 470 -5.83 -15.72 -12.78
C GLN A 470 -5.95 -14.91 -14.07
N HIS A 471 -6.63 -15.44 -15.08
CA HIS A 471 -6.58 -14.94 -16.45
C HIS A 471 -7.94 -14.52 -17.03
N GLY A 472 -9.07 -14.84 -16.37
CA GLY A 472 -10.39 -14.48 -16.84
C GLY A 472 -10.59 -12.95 -16.90
N HIS A 473 -11.39 -12.50 -17.86
CA HIS A 473 -11.82 -11.09 -17.93
C HIS A 473 -12.99 -10.82 -16.99
N THR A 474 -13.12 -9.56 -16.57
CA THR A 474 -14.20 -9.12 -15.67
C THR A 474 -15.41 -8.66 -16.48
N VAL A 475 -16.58 -9.17 -16.13
CA VAL A 475 -17.88 -8.76 -16.68
C VAL A 475 -18.70 -8.14 -15.55
N PRO A 476 -18.93 -6.82 -15.53
CA PRO A 476 -19.75 -6.14 -14.54
C PRO A 476 -21.18 -6.67 -14.51
N LEU A 477 -21.74 -6.82 -13.32
CA LEU A 477 -23.13 -7.20 -13.06
C LEU A 477 -23.68 -6.31 -11.94
N LEU A 478 -25.01 -6.12 -11.88
CA LEU A 478 -25.68 -5.34 -10.84
C LEU A 478 -25.05 -3.95 -10.62
N GLU A 479 -24.66 -3.28 -11.70
CA GLU A 479 -23.95 -1.99 -11.64
C GLU A 479 -24.73 -0.91 -10.85
N SER A 480 -26.05 -0.91 -10.93
CA SER A 480 -26.93 0.05 -10.24
C SER A 480 -27.46 -0.44 -8.89
N ASP A 481 -27.05 -1.61 -8.40
CA ASP A 481 -27.51 -2.11 -7.11
C ASP A 481 -26.86 -1.33 -5.95
N ASP A 482 -27.66 -0.95 -4.95
CA ASP A 482 -27.18 -0.11 -3.84
C ASP A 482 -26.48 -0.88 -2.71
N ASN A 483 -26.53 -2.22 -2.71
CA ASN A 483 -25.98 -3.07 -1.65
C ASN A 483 -24.97 -4.10 -2.19
N LEU A 484 -25.20 -4.59 -3.41
CA LEU A 484 -24.42 -5.68 -3.98
C LEU A 484 -23.35 -5.19 -4.95
N TYR A 485 -22.14 -5.72 -4.80
CA TYR A 485 -21.08 -5.68 -5.79
C TYR A 485 -20.98 -7.06 -6.44
N ALA A 486 -21.32 -7.16 -7.72
CA ALA A 486 -21.37 -8.43 -8.44
C ALA A 486 -20.68 -8.35 -9.80
N TYR A 487 -19.96 -9.39 -10.16
CA TYR A 487 -19.32 -9.54 -11.46
C TYR A 487 -19.07 -11.02 -11.79
N ALA A 488 -18.94 -11.32 -13.07
CA ALA A 488 -18.44 -12.59 -13.52
C ALA A 488 -16.96 -12.47 -13.94
N ARG A 489 -16.19 -13.53 -13.67
CA ARG A 489 -14.85 -13.76 -14.25
C ARG A 489 -14.98 -14.84 -15.29
N ARG A 490 -14.63 -14.54 -16.56
CA ARG A 490 -14.81 -15.47 -17.70
C ARG A 490 -13.49 -15.82 -18.37
N LEU A 491 -13.29 -17.11 -18.64
CA LEU A 491 -12.14 -17.64 -19.40
C LEU A 491 -12.65 -18.69 -20.40
N GLY A 492 -12.78 -18.31 -21.67
CA GLY A 492 -13.50 -19.11 -22.66
C GLY A 492 -14.95 -19.33 -22.25
N ASP A 493 -15.39 -20.57 -22.19
CA ASP A 493 -16.74 -20.95 -21.78
C ASP A 493 -16.90 -21.11 -20.26
N GLN A 494 -15.81 -21.00 -19.50
CA GLN A 494 -15.81 -21.13 -18.04
C GLN A 494 -16.11 -19.80 -17.37
N GLU A 495 -16.86 -19.87 -16.26
CA GLU A 495 -17.27 -18.66 -15.53
C GLU A 495 -17.24 -18.87 -14.02
N ILE A 496 -16.74 -17.87 -13.30
CA ILE A 496 -16.92 -17.70 -11.87
C ILE A 496 -17.77 -16.46 -11.64
N LEU A 497 -18.86 -16.60 -10.91
CA LEU A 497 -19.73 -15.51 -10.45
C LEU A 497 -19.32 -15.12 -9.04
N CYS A 498 -19.02 -13.84 -8.82
CA CYS A 498 -18.67 -13.27 -7.53
C CYS A 498 -19.75 -12.26 -7.13
N ILE A 499 -20.30 -12.41 -5.91
CA ILE A 499 -21.37 -11.55 -5.39
C ILE A 499 -21.05 -11.20 -3.94
N HIS A 500 -21.06 -9.92 -3.61
CA HIS A 500 -20.67 -9.41 -2.30
C HIS A 500 -21.70 -8.40 -1.79
N ASN A 501 -22.28 -8.64 -0.62
CA ASN A 501 -23.08 -7.66 0.10
C ASN A 501 -22.15 -6.77 0.94
N PHE A 502 -22.22 -5.44 0.75
CA PHE A 502 -21.36 -4.48 1.44
C PHE A 502 -21.97 -3.90 2.72
N TYR A 503 -23.15 -4.38 3.13
CA TYR A 503 -23.89 -3.81 4.25
C TYR A 503 -24.37 -4.84 5.27
N GLY A 504 -24.67 -4.34 6.46
CA GLY A 504 -25.16 -5.11 7.60
C GLY A 504 -26.66 -5.46 7.57
N ASN A 505 -27.27 -5.53 6.39
CA ASN A 505 -28.66 -5.93 6.16
C ASN A 505 -28.74 -6.97 5.06
N ASP A 506 -29.81 -7.75 5.04
CA ASP A 506 -30.09 -8.66 3.94
C ASP A 506 -30.28 -7.89 2.64
N ALA A 507 -29.64 -8.34 1.58
CA ALA A 507 -29.70 -7.73 0.24
C ALA A 507 -30.40 -8.69 -0.74
N PRO A 508 -31.57 -8.31 -1.30
CA PRO A 508 -32.26 -9.12 -2.30
C PRO A 508 -31.39 -9.38 -3.53
N LEU A 509 -31.37 -10.62 -4.02
CA LEU A 509 -30.60 -11.01 -5.17
C LEU A 509 -31.50 -11.18 -6.40
N SER A 510 -31.21 -10.41 -7.46
CA SER A 510 -31.93 -10.49 -8.73
C SER A 510 -31.27 -11.41 -9.76
N LEU A 511 -30.14 -12.04 -9.43
CA LEU A 511 -29.46 -13.00 -10.29
C LEU A 511 -29.95 -14.43 -10.03
N GLU A 512 -30.14 -15.18 -11.10
CA GLU A 512 -30.44 -16.61 -11.00
C GLU A 512 -29.14 -17.40 -10.74
N LEU A 513 -29.15 -18.21 -9.66
CA LEU A 513 -28.01 -19.05 -9.29
C LEU A 513 -28.13 -20.49 -9.80
N GLN A 514 -29.23 -20.83 -10.49
CA GLN A 514 -29.39 -22.15 -11.07
C GLN A 514 -28.26 -22.46 -12.07
N GLY A 515 -27.63 -23.61 -11.93
CA GLY A 515 -26.51 -24.00 -12.77
C GLY A 515 -25.13 -23.55 -12.25
N TYR A 516 -25.09 -22.99 -11.06
CA TYR A 516 -23.83 -22.70 -10.38
C TYR A 516 -23.63 -23.60 -9.17
N ARG A 517 -22.38 -23.94 -8.87
CA ARG A 517 -21.96 -24.59 -7.63
C ARG A 517 -21.13 -23.64 -6.78
N ARG A 518 -21.27 -23.69 -5.48
CA ARG A 518 -20.47 -22.92 -4.54
C ARG A 518 -19.01 -23.41 -4.55
N ILE A 519 -18.06 -22.51 -4.75
CA ILE A 519 -16.63 -22.73 -4.50
C ILE A 519 -16.29 -22.31 -3.09
N LEU A 520 -16.70 -21.08 -2.70
CA LEU A 520 -16.39 -20.50 -1.42
C LEU A 520 -17.47 -19.50 -0.99
N SER A 521 -17.74 -19.44 0.31
CA SER A 521 -18.55 -18.42 0.97
C SER A 521 -17.89 -18.05 2.28
N ASN A 522 -18.11 -16.83 2.77
CA ASN A 522 -17.65 -16.39 4.09
C ASN A 522 -18.59 -16.84 5.24
N TYR A 523 -19.74 -17.41 4.90
CA TYR A 523 -20.60 -18.11 5.85
C TYR A 523 -20.46 -19.63 5.68
N PRO A 524 -20.49 -20.42 6.77
CA PRO A 524 -20.28 -21.87 6.69
C PRO A 524 -21.45 -22.60 6.03
N ASP A 525 -22.67 -22.14 6.24
CA ASP A 525 -23.90 -22.64 5.66
C ASP A 525 -24.28 -21.82 4.40
N PHE A 526 -24.80 -22.46 3.41
CA PHE A 526 -25.24 -21.85 2.17
C PHE A 526 -26.57 -22.46 1.73
N ASP A 527 -27.55 -21.63 1.45
CA ASP A 527 -28.84 -22.02 0.92
C ASP A 527 -28.90 -21.65 -0.58
N GLU A 528 -28.85 -22.64 -1.46
CA GLU A 528 -28.94 -22.45 -2.91
C GLU A 528 -30.30 -21.87 -3.36
N SER A 529 -31.32 -21.95 -2.50
CA SER A 529 -32.63 -21.39 -2.77
C SER A 529 -32.80 -19.96 -2.24
N ALA A 530 -31.79 -19.40 -1.57
CA ALA A 530 -31.85 -18.06 -1.01
C ALA A 530 -31.95 -16.99 -2.10
N TYR A 531 -32.94 -16.13 -1.98
CA TYR A 531 -33.15 -14.97 -2.86
C TYR A 531 -32.54 -13.68 -2.30
N SER A 532 -31.70 -13.77 -1.27
CA SER A 532 -31.01 -12.63 -0.66
C SER A 532 -29.68 -13.05 -0.06
N LEU A 533 -28.70 -12.14 -0.09
CA LEU A 533 -27.44 -12.28 0.66
C LEU A 533 -27.62 -11.71 2.07
N ARG A 534 -27.09 -12.44 3.06
CA ARG A 534 -27.02 -12.00 4.47
C ARG A 534 -26.08 -10.80 4.63
N PRO A 535 -26.04 -10.15 5.81
CA PRO A 535 -25.12 -9.08 6.12
C PRO A 535 -23.66 -9.45 5.77
N TYR A 536 -23.02 -8.63 4.94
CA TYR A 536 -21.61 -8.84 4.48
C TYR A 536 -21.35 -10.22 3.86
N GLU A 537 -22.37 -10.92 3.34
CA GLU A 537 -22.16 -12.22 2.69
C GLU A 537 -21.43 -12.06 1.37
N SER A 538 -20.50 -12.99 1.13
CA SER A 538 -19.73 -13.12 -0.09
C SER A 538 -19.85 -14.52 -0.66
N LEU A 539 -20.28 -14.62 -1.92
CA LEU A 539 -20.42 -15.87 -2.66
C LEU A 539 -19.47 -15.89 -3.84
N ILE A 540 -18.72 -16.98 -3.95
CA ILE A 540 -17.88 -17.30 -5.11
C ILE A 540 -18.42 -18.61 -5.68
N LEU A 541 -19.01 -18.53 -6.87
CA LEU A 541 -19.75 -19.60 -7.50
C LEU A 541 -19.14 -19.93 -8.86
N GLU A 542 -19.03 -21.20 -9.20
CA GLU A 542 -18.56 -21.66 -10.51
C GLU A 542 -19.72 -22.19 -11.31
N LYS A 543 -19.82 -21.84 -12.58
CA LYS A 543 -20.83 -22.34 -13.50
C LYS A 543 -20.59 -23.82 -13.77
N ASN A 544 -21.63 -24.63 -13.63
CA ASN A 544 -21.56 -26.05 -13.99
C ASN A 544 -21.28 -26.19 -15.49
N ALA A 545 -20.41 -27.14 -15.85
CA ALA A 545 -20.06 -27.44 -17.24
C ALA A 545 -21.25 -27.92 -18.07
#